data_da8fde21d6c71397c364f54c2b3eb561
#
_entry.id   da8fde21d6c71397c364f54c2b3eb561
#
_cell.length_a   1.000
_cell.length_b   1.000
_cell.length_c   1.000
_cell.angle_alpha   90.00
_cell.angle_beta   90.00
_cell.angle_gamma   90.00
#
_symmetry.space_group_name_H-M   'P 1'
#
loop_
_entity.id
_entity.type
_entity.pdbx_description
1 polymer ?
#
loop_
_entity_poly.entity_id
_entity_poly.type
_entity_poly.pdbx_seq_one_letter_code
_entity_poly.pdbx_strand_id
1 'polypeptide(L)'
;MQKIMLALFVTSVLSGCSVFGVYKVDIPQGTPLTKAQASQVQVGMSFQQVRFLLGSPTVTDPLNPQRWDYIYNYIPGTYAKKAKIPAAHGQHLKVYFDENGNVQRIEGLYTIPESQPGLPASKEAILTAPPL
;
A
#
# COMPACT_ATOMS: atom_id res chain seq x y z
N MET A 1 44.53 40.12 4.90
CA MET A 1 44.22 38.86 5.64
C MET A 1 42.80 38.85 6.14
N GLN A 2 42.31 39.91 6.78
CA GLN A 2 40.94 39.97 7.30
C GLN A 2 39.85 39.73 6.25
N LYS A 3 39.99 40.29 5.05
CA LYS A 3 39.02 40.09 3.94
C LYS A 3 39.01 38.68 3.39
N ILE A 4 40.15 37.99 3.41
CA ILE A 4 40.30 36.60 2.94
C ILE A 4 39.68 35.65 3.95
N MET A 5 39.85 35.91 5.25
CA MET A 5 39.20 35.15 6.31
C MET A 5 37.69 35.28 6.26
N LEU A 6 37.15 36.47 6.00
CA LEU A 6 35.73 36.70 5.86
C LEU A 6 35.12 35.95 4.64
N ALA A 7 35.84 35.97 3.52
CA ALA A 7 35.43 35.25 2.30
C ALA A 7 35.40 33.71 2.52
N LEU A 8 36.40 33.18 3.19
CA LEU A 8 36.44 31.74 3.57
C LEU A 8 35.31 31.34 4.52
N PHE A 9 34.96 32.20 5.46
CA PHE A 9 33.85 31.95 6.39
C PHE A 9 32.50 31.96 5.68
N VAL A 10 32.27 32.89 4.75
CA VAL A 10 31.02 32.98 3.97
C VAL A 10 30.85 31.77 3.05
N THR A 11 31.91 31.29 2.40
CA THR A 11 31.84 30.07 1.54
C THR A 11 31.56 28.80 2.35
N SER A 12 32.06 28.71 3.60
CA SER A 12 31.80 27.59 4.47
C SER A 12 30.33 27.51 4.93
N VAL A 13 29.65 28.65 5.10
CA VAL A 13 28.24 28.70 5.52
C VAL A 13 27.28 28.35 4.37
N LEU A 14 27.66 28.63 3.13
CA LEU A 14 26.80 28.32 1.95
C LEU A 14 26.76 26.83 1.58
N SER A 15 27.71 26.03 2.03
CA SER A 15 27.75 24.59 1.71
C SER A 15 26.85 23.71 2.61
N GLY A 16 26.16 24.30 3.59
CA GLY A 16 25.35 23.58 4.57
C GLY A 16 23.97 23.09 4.11
N CYS A 17 23.48 23.48 2.92
CA CYS A 17 22.10 23.24 2.51
C CYS A 17 21.77 21.81 2.01
N SER A 18 22.74 20.93 1.84
CA SER A 18 22.49 19.58 1.29
C SER A 18 22.41 18.45 2.32
N VAL A 19 22.57 18.76 3.61
CA VAL A 19 22.61 17.74 4.68
C VAL A 19 21.22 17.36 5.19
N PHE A 20 20.20 18.17 4.94
CA PHE A 20 18.83 17.89 5.39
C PHE A 20 18.08 17.06 4.36
N GLY A 21 18.16 15.74 4.48
CA GLY A 21 17.31 14.83 3.71
C GLY A 21 15.83 15.09 4.03
N VAL A 22 15.01 15.30 2.99
CA VAL A 22 13.56 15.47 3.16
C VAL A 22 12.97 14.16 3.68
N TYR A 23 12.28 14.21 4.82
CA TYR A 23 11.52 13.08 5.33
C TYR A 23 10.31 12.82 4.44
N LYS A 24 10.19 11.61 3.94
CA LYS A 24 9.04 11.16 3.14
C LYS A 24 8.21 10.18 3.94
N VAL A 25 6.92 10.42 4.00
CA VAL A 25 5.93 9.53 4.65
C VAL A 25 5.60 8.37 3.72
N ASP A 26 5.21 7.24 4.30
CA ASP A 26 4.65 6.11 3.57
C ASP A 26 3.30 6.48 2.97
N ILE A 27 3.06 6.10 1.73
CA ILE A 27 1.81 6.41 1.01
C ILE A 27 1.13 5.11 0.60
N PRO A 28 0.27 4.53 1.44
CA PRO A 28 -0.63 3.45 1.04
C PRO A 28 -1.82 4.04 0.25
N GLN A 29 -2.20 3.40 -0.84
CA GLN A 29 -3.31 3.80 -1.70
C GLN A 29 -4.17 2.61 -2.07
N GLY A 30 -5.47 2.70 -1.82
CA GLY A 30 -6.44 1.66 -2.16
C GLY A 30 -6.73 0.70 -1.01
N THR A 31 -7.26 -0.47 -1.36
CA THR A 31 -7.66 -1.50 -0.39
C THR A 31 -6.58 -2.58 -0.28
N PRO A 32 -5.85 -2.63 0.84
CA PRO A 32 -4.84 -3.65 1.05
C PRO A 32 -5.52 -5.01 1.28
N LEU A 33 -5.12 -6.00 0.51
CA LEU A 33 -5.60 -7.38 0.61
C LEU A 33 -4.43 -8.34 0.78
N THR A 34 -4.61 -9.36 1.59
CA THR A 34 -3.70 -10.51 1.62
C THR A 34 -4.24 -11.61 0.72
N LYS A 35 -3.34 -12.46 0.23
CA LYS A 35 -3.73 -13.61 -0.60
C LYS A 35 -4.68 -14.55 0.15
N ALA A 36 -4.47 -14.72 1.45
CA ALA A 36 -5.35 -15.51 2.30
C ALA A 36 -6.79 -14.98 2.32
N GLN A 37 -6.97 -13.65 2.38
CA GLN A 37 -8.29 -13.03 2.32
C GLN A 37 -8.90 -13.15 0.92
N ALA A 38 -8.12 -12.84 -0.12
CA ALA A 38 -8.58 -12.88 -1.50
C ALA A 38 -8.97 -14.30 -1.95
N SER A 39 -8.27 -15.34 -1.49
CA SER A 39 -8.57 -16.73 -1.81
C SER A 39 -9.82 -17.29 -1.13
N GLN A 40 -10.34 -16.60 -0.12
CA GLN A 40 -11.61 -16.99 0.52
C GLN A 40 -12.82 -16.65 -0.35
N VAL A 41 -12.67 -15.74 -1.32
CA VAL A 41 -13.73 -15.41 -2.26
C VAL A 41 -13.90 -16.55 -3.26
N GLN A 42 -15.11 -17.08 -3.36
CA GLN A 42 -15.46 -18.19 -4.23
C GLN A 42 -16.60 -17.83 -5.16
N VAL A 43 -16.66 -18.49 -6.31
CA VAL A 43 -17.79 -18.39 -7.24
C VAL A 43 -19.08 -18.80 -6.52
N GLY A 44 -20.14 -18.03 -6.71
CA GLY A 44 -21.45 -18.22 -6.08
C GLY A 44 -21.67 -17.42 -4.78
N MET A 45 -20.62 -16.79 -4.22
CA MET A 45 -20.79 -15.90 -3.07
C MET A 45 -21.53 -14.62 -3.49
N SER A 46 -22.40 -14.13 -2.59
CA SER A 46 -23.09 -12.86 -2.81
C SER A 46 -22.12 -11.67 -2.67
N PHE A 47 -22.47 -10.54 -3.29
CA PHE A 47 -21.70 -9.29 -3.14
C PHE A 47 -21.59 -8.84 -1.67
N GLN A 48 -22.56 -9.14 -0.82
CA GLN A 48 -22.50 -8.86 0.62
C GLN A 48 -21.42 -9.70 1.32
N GLN A 49 -21.31 -10.97 0.97
CA GLN A 49 -20.27 -11.85 1.49
C GLN A 49 -18.87 -11.40 1.05
N VAL A 50 -18.71 -11.04 -0.22
CA VAL A 50 -17.45 -10.49 -0.74
C VAL A 50 -17.08 -9.19 -0.01
N ARG A 51 -18.04 -8.30 0.19
CA ARG A 51 -17.82 -7.04 0.93
C ARG A 51 -17.46 -7.29 2.40
N PHE A 52 -17.99 -8.32 3.00
CA PHE A 52 -17.63 -8.71 4.37
C PHE A 52 -16.19 -9.21 4.46
N LEU A 53 -15.74 -10.00 3.47
CA LEU A 53 -14.40 -10.59 3.44
C LEU A 53 -13.32 -9.57 3.03
N LEU A 54 -13.57 -8.81 1.98
CA LEU A 54 -12.58 -7.92 1.36
C LEU A 54 -12.78 -6.43 1.70
N GLY A 55 -13.89 -6.07 2.30
CA GLY A 55 -14.27 -4.67 2.48
C GLY A 55 -14.89 -4.05 1.22
N SER A 56 -15.01 -2.73 1.23
CA SER A 56 -15.51 -1.99 0.06
C SER A 56 -14.50 -2.00 -1.08
N PRO A 57 -14.94 -2.15 -2.33
CA PRO A 57 -14.04 -2.08 -3.47
C PRO A 57 -13.40 -0.69 -3.60
N THR A 58 -12.19 -0.67 -4.15
CA THR A 58 -11.47 0.59 -4.40
C THR A 58 -12.12 1.39 -5.52
N VAL A 59 -12.58 0.69 -6.54
CA VAL A 59 -13.25 1.29 -7.71
C VAL A 59 -14.47 0.45 -8.09
N THR A 60 -15.56 1.13 -8.39
CA THR A 60 -16.76 0.58 -9.02
C THR A 60 -17.02 1.35 -10.30
N ASP A 61 -17.29 0.65 -11.40
CA ASP A 61 -17.59 1.26 -12.68
C ASP A 61 -19.11 1.51 -12.78
N PRO A 62 -19.58 2.75 -12.90
CA PRO A 62 -21.00 3.05 -13.07
C PRO A 62 -21.62 2.43 -14.33
N LEU A 63 -20.79 2.17 -15.36
CA LEU A 63 -21.22 1.54 -16.60
C LEU A 63 -21.25 0.00 -16.49
N ASN A 64 -20.52 -0.55 -15.54
CA ASN A 64 -20.49 -1.98 -15.26
C ASN A 64 -20.54 -2.24 -13.75
N PRO A 65 -21.69 -2.07 -13.12
CA PRO A 65 -21.85 -2.21 -11.65
C PRO A 65 -21.62 -3.64 -11.17
N GLN A 66 -21.57 -4.61 -12.07
CA GLN A 66 -21.31 -6.01 -11.78
C GLN A 66 -19.83 -6.32 -11.64
N ARG A 67 -18.93 -5.33 -11.78
CA ARG A 67 -17.50 -5.49 -11.58
C ARG A 67 -17.01 -4.64 -10.41
N TRP A 68 -16.32 -5.28 -9.48
CA TRP A 68 -15.64 -4.63 -8.38
C TRP A 68 -14.14 -4.78 -8.54
N ASP A 69 -13.44 -3.67 -8.45
CA ASP A 69 -11.99 -3.60 -8.56
C ASP A 69 -11.37 -3.27 -7.19
N TYR A 70 -10.49 -4.14 -6.72
CA TYR A 70 -9.68 -3.93 -5.53
C TYR A 70 -8.25 -3.66 -5.97
N ILE A 71 -7.80 -2.43 -5.80
CA ILE A 71 -6.48 -1.97 -6.23
C ILE A 71 -5.70 -1.55 -5.00
N TYR A 72 -4.43 -1.93 -4.94
CA TYR A 72 -3.54 -1.47 -3.89
C TYR A 72 -2.17 -1.10 -4.44
N ASN A 73 -1.69 0.08 -4.02
CA ASN A 73 -0.35 0.55 -4.25
C ASN A 73 0.25 1.04 -2.94
N TYR A 74 1.53 0.78 -2.75
CA TYR A 74 2.27 1.24 -1.59
C TYR A 74 3.60 1.85 -2.02
N ILE A 75 3.80 3.11 -1.66
CA ILE A 75 5.04 3.84 -1.91
C ILE A 75 5.75 4.02 -0.57
N PRO A 76 6.89 3.33 -0.34
CA PRO A 76 7.62 3.43 0.91
C PRO A 76 8.26 4.80 1.09
N GLY A 77 8.07 5.39 2.25
CA GLY A 77 8.72 6.62 2.69
C GLY A 77 10.16 6.39 3.17
N THR A 78 10.71 7.37 3.87
CA THR A 78 12.11 7.33 4.32
C THR A 78 12.37 6.19 5.31
N TYR A 79 11.47 5.99 6.27
CA TYR A 79 11.62 4.93 7.28
C TYR A 79 11.46 3.54 6.68
N ALA A 80 10.42 3.33 5.90
CA ALA A 80 10.16 2.06 5.24
C ALA A 80 11.30 1.63 4.30
N LYS A 81 11.90 2.58 3.58
CA LYS A 81 13.10 2.33 2.75
C LYS A 81 14.29 1.90 3.60
N LYS A 82 14.52 2.54 4.76
CA LYS A 82 15.57 2.11 5.70
C LYS A 82 15.31 0.71 6.25
N ALA A 83 14.05 0.39 6.54
CA ALA A 83 13.62 -0.94 6.98
C ALA A 83 13.56 -1.98 5.83
N LYS A 84 13.92 -1.60 4.59
CA LYS A 84 13.88 -2.44 3.38
C LYS A 84 12.48 -3.00 3.07
N ILE A 85 11.42 -2.27 3.42
CA ILE A 85 10.05 -2.60 3.07
C ILE A 85 9.87 -2.31 1.58
N PRO A 86 9.51 -3.29 0.74
CA PRO A 86 9.38 -3.11 -0.70
C PRO A 86 8.16 -2.24 -1.05
N ALA A 87 8.24 -1.53 -2.16
CA ALA A 87 7.08 -0.93 -2.78
C ALA A 87 6.12 -2.01 -3.30
N ALA A 88 4.83 -1.71 -3.29
CA ALA A 88 3.82 -2.57 -3.89
C ALA A 88 3.11 -1.82 -5.01
N HIS A 89 3.17 -2.38 -6.21
CA HIS A 89 2.55 -1.79 -7.40
C HIS A 89 1.78 -2.86 -8.18
N GLY A 90 0.70 -2.44 -8.81
CA GLY A 90 -0.04 -3.28 -9.74
C GLY A 90 -0.83 -4.42 -9.11
N GLN A 91 -1.08 -4.37 -7.81
CA GLN A 91 -1.99 -5.32 -7.17
C GLN A 91 -3.41 -4.97 -7.58
N HIS A 92 -4.07 -5.87 -8.26
CA HIS A 92 -5.40 -5.65 -8.82
C HIS A 92 -6.21 -6.94 -8.83
N LEU A 93 -7.15 -7.05 -7.90
CA LEU A 93 -8.15 -8.11 -7.87
C LEU A 93 -9.46 -7.60 -8.47
N LYS A 94 -9.99 -8.33 -9.45
CA LYS A 94 -11.26 -8.05 -10.08
C LYS A 94 -12.25 -9.14 -9.72
N VAL A 95 -13.41 -8.75 -9.23
CA VAL A 95 -14.52 -9.65 -8.92
C VAL A 95 -15.69 -9.30 -9.82
N TYR A 96 -16.15 -10.27 -10.60
CA TYR A 96 -17.29 -10.13 -11.50
C TYR A 96 -18.50 -10.82 -10.90
N PHE A 97 -19.62 -10.14 -10.91
CA PHE A 97 -20.90 -10.64 -10.41
C PHE A 97 -21.85 -10.93 -11.57
N ASP A 98 -22.74 -11.88 -11.36
CA ASP A 98 -23.87 -12.14 -12.26
C ASP A 98 -25.03 -11.16 -12.02
N GLU A 99 -26.11 -11.31 -12.79
CA GLU A 99 -27.32 -10.48 -12.64
C GLU A 99 -28.02 -10.63 -11.28
N ASN A 100 -27.75 -11.73 -10.58
CA ASN A 100 -28.30 -12.01 -9.26
C ASN A 100 -27.42 -11.48 -8.12
N GLY A 101 -26.25 -10.88 -8.44
CA GLY A 101 -25.30 -10.36 -7.46
C GLY A 101 -24.41 -11.42 -6.83
N ASN A 102 -24.22 -12.58 -7.48
CA ASN A 102 -23.32 -13.62 -7.04
C ASN A 102 -22.02 -13.60 -7.86
N VAL A 103 -20.91 -13.95 -7.23
CA VAL A 103 -19.61 -14.02 -7.89
C VAL A 103 -19.64 -15.03 -9.02
N GLN A 104 -19.40 -14.56 -10.23
CA GLN A 104 -19.29 -15.36 -11.44
C GLN A 104 -17.84 -15.71 -11.75
N ARG A 105 -16.92 -14.74 -11.57
CA ARG A 105 -15.51 -14.88 -11.93
C ARG A 105 -14.63 -13.96 -11.07
N ILE A 106 -13.42 -14.42 -10.82
CA ILE A 106 -12.39 -13.67 -10.09
C ILE A 106 -11.13 -13.66 -10.94
N GLU A 107 -10.51 -12.49 -11.08
CA GLU A 107 -9.27 -12.30 -11.83
C GLU A 107 -8.24 -11.53 -10.99
N GLY A 108 -6.95 -11.78 -11.26
CA GLY A 108 -5.87 -11.02 -10.65
C GLY A 108 -5.42 -11.54 -9.27
N LEU A 109 -5.89 -12.68 -8.81
CA LEU A 109 -5.47 -13.28 -7.53
C LEU A 109 -3.95 -13.46 -7.44
N TYR A 110 -3.29 -13.72 -8.56
CA TYR A 110 -1.83 -13.88 -8.64
C TYR A 110 -1.06 -12.57 -8.37
N THR A 111 -1.73 -11.42 -8.49
CA THR A 111 -1.12 -10.11 -8.20
C THR A 111 -1.09 -9.77 -6.71
N ILE A 112 -1.83 -10.52 -5.89
CA ILE A 112 -1.97 -10.27 -4.46
C ILE A 112 -0.88 -11.04 -3.71
N PRO A 113 -0.05 -10.37 -2.90
CA PRO A 113 1.00 -11.01 -2.15
C PRO A 113 0.47 -11.76 -0.91
N GLU A 114 1.27 -12.66 -0.37
CA GLU A 114 0.97 -13.36 0.89
C GLU A 114 0.82 -12.38 2.07
N SER A 115 1.71 -11.37 2.12
CA SER A 115 1.67 -10.30 3.11
C SER A 115 1.77 -8.94 2.45
N GLN A 116 1.02 -7.97 2.95
CA GLN A 116 1.01 -6.62 2.38
C GLN A 116 2.09 -5.72 3.01
N PRO A 117 2.96 -5.13 2.19
CA PRO A 117 3.83 -4.05 2.67
C PRO A 117 3.00 -2.85 3.14
N GLY A 118 3.43 -2.22 4.23
CA GLY A 118 2.78 -1.01 4.75
C GLY A 118 1.55 -1.25 5.61
N LEU A 119 1.09 -2.48 5.78
CA LEU A 119 0.12 -2.80 6.82
C LEU A 119 0.81 -2.87 8.19
N PRO A 120 0.17 -2.39 9.26
CA PRO A 120 0.63 -2.68 10.60
C PRO A 120 0.69 -4.21 10.76
N ALA A 121 1.77 -4.69 11.36
CA ALA A 121 1.88 -6.09 11.72
C ALA A 121 0.61 -6.54 12.45
N SER A 122 0.15 -7.75 12.20
CA SER A 122 -1.03 -8.28 12.88
C SER A 122 -0.89 -8.08 14.41
N LYS A 123 -2.02 -7.98 15.12
CA LYS A 123 -1.99 -7.81 16.58
C LYS A 123 -1.08 -8.83 17.28
N GLU A 124 -0.96 -10.03 16.74
CA GLU A 124 -0.05 -11.07 17.23
C GLU A 124 1.43 -10.68 17.09
N ALA A 125 1.82 -10.06 15.99
CA ALA A 125 3.20 -9.59 15.80
C ALA A 125 3.54 -8.41 16.73
N ILE A 126 2.55 -7.57 17.10
CA ILE A 126 2.73 -6.48 18.07
C ILE A 126 2.91 -7.02 19.49
N LEU A 127 2.19 -8.10 19.83
CA LEU A 127 2.28 -8.74 21.15
C LEU A 127 3.58 -9.52 21.35
N THR A 128 4.23 -9.96 20.28
CA THR A 128 5.49 -10.71 20.31
C THR A 128 6.72 -9.83 20.08
N ALA A 129 6.54 -8.54 19.79
CA ALA A 129 7.65 -7.60 19.66
C ALA A 129 8.35 -7.41 21.03
N PRO A 130 9.68 -7.52 21.12
CA PRO A 130 10.39 -7.24 22.36
C PRO A 130 10.16 -5.79 22.79
N PRO A 131 10.04 -5.51 24.09
CA PRO A 131 9.91 -4.14 24.58
C PRO A 131 11.18 -3.34 24.19
N LEU A 132 10.98 -2.10 23.81
CA LEU A 132 12.05 -1.13 23.47
C LEU A 132 12.90 -0.84 24.69
#